data_e16f96000e7d93057f7d3dbe6083cd49
#
_entry.id   e16f96000e7d93057f7d3dbe6083cd49
#
_cell.length_a   1.000
_cell.length_b   1.000
_cell.length_c   1.000
_cell.angle_alpha   90.00
_cell.angle_beta   90.00
_cell.angle_gamma   90.00
#
_symmetry.space_group_name_H-M   'P 1'
#
loop_
_entity.id
_entity.type
_entity.pdbx_description
1 polymer ?
#
loop_
_entity_poly.entity_id
_entity_poly.type
_entity_poly.pdbx_seq_one_letter_code
_entity_poly.pdbx_strand_id
1 'polypeptide(L)' 'MKKVKITQVKSGIDRPERQKLTLQALGLNKLNATKEVEATPQVLGMIRKVTHLVKVEEI' A
#
# COMPACT_ATOMS: atom_id res chain seq x y z
N MET A 1 7.09 18.05 -0.21
CA MET A 1 6.12 17.19 0.47
C MET A 1 6.79 15.89 0.88
N LYS A 2 6.29 15.27 1.93
CA LYS A 2 6.87 14.01 2.41
C LYS A 2 6.49 12.86 1.50
N LYS A 3 7.40 11.93 1.35
CA LYS A 3 7.14 10.69 0.62
C LYS A 3 7.22 9.53 1.60
N VAL A 4 6.49 8.48 1.30
CA VAL A 4 6.54 7.24 2.08
C VAL A 4 6.81 6.09 1.12
N LYS A 5 7.53 5.10 1.64
CA LYS A 5 7.84 3.89 0.91
C LYS A 5 6.96 2.79 1.47
N ILE A 6 6.20 2.15 0.60
CA ILE A 6 5.30 1.07 1.01
C ILE A 6 5.76 -0.23 0.36
N THR A 7 5.74 -1.29 1.15
CA THR A 7 6.14 -2.63 0.70
C THR A 7 5.02 -3.59 1.05
N GLN A 8 4.56 -4.36 0.07
CA GLN A 8 3.54 -5.37 0.32
C GLN A 8 4.21 -6.58 1.00
N VAL A 9 3.85 -6.83 2.25
CA VAL A 9 4.46 -7.92 3.02
C VAL A 9 3.59 -9.16 3.09
N LYS A 10 2.31 -9.06 2.69
CA LYS A 10 1.40 -10.19 2.64
C LYS A 10 0.64 -10.20 1.32
N SER A 11 0.34 -11.42 0.83
CA SER A 11 -0.44 -11.55 -0.40
C SER A 11 -1.88 -11.07 -0.20
N GLY A 12 -2.43 -10.44 -1.22
CA GLY A 12 -3.82 -10.01 -1.21
C GLY A 12 -4.77 -11.04 -1.80
N ILE A 13 -4.30 -12.26 -2.11
CA ILE A 13 -5.09 -13.26 -2.83
C ILE A 13 -6.37 -13.63 -2.07
N ASP A 14 -6.26 -13.82 -0.76
CA ASP A 14 -7.40 -14.23 0.07
C ASP A 14 -8.07 -13.04 0.77
N ARG A 15 -7.84 -11.83 0.27
CA ARG A 15 -8.37 -10.61 0.89
C ARG A 15 -9.58 -10.10 0.11
N PRO A 16 -10.44 -9.28 0.76
CA PRO A 16 -11.56 -8.66 0.05
C PRO A 16 -11.10 -7.89 -1.19
N GLU A 17 -11.94 -7.88 -2.21
CA GLU A 17 -11.62 -7.21 -3.46
C GLU A 17 -11.26 -5.75 -3.28
N ARG A 18 -11.90 -5.06 -2.32
CA ARG A 18 -11.59 -3.66 -2.02
C ARG A 18 -10.13 -3.47 -1.65
N GLN A 19 -9.59 -4.40 -0.86
CA GLN A 19 -8.18 -4.32 -0.46
C GLN A 19 -7.26 -4.58 -1.65
N LYS A 20 -7.63 -5.52 -2.52
CA LYS A 20 -6.86 -5.77 -3.73
C LYS A 20 -6.84 -4.54 -4.63
N LEU A 21 -7.98 -3.89 -4.81
CA LEU A 21 -8.07 -2.67 -5.61
C LEU A 21 -7.24 -1.55 -5.00
N THR A 22 -7.25 -1.43 -3.68
CA THR A 22 -6.43 -0.44 -2.99
C THR A 22 -4.95 -0.69 -3.22
N LEU A 23 -4.52 -1.95 -3.13
CA LEU A 23 -3.13 -2.30 -3.41
C LEU A 23 -2.74 -1.97 -4.85
N GLN A 24 -3.62 -2.24 -5.80
CA GLN A 24 -3.37 -1.91 -7.20
C GLN A 24 -3.27 -0.41 -7.41
N ALA A 25 -4.13 0.36 -6.75
CA ALA A 25 -4.08 1.81 -6.84
C ALA A 25 -2.77 2.37 -6.27
N LEU A 26 -2.20 1.68 -5.28
CA LEU A 26 -0.90 2.05 -4.73
C LEU A 26 0.27 1.55 -5.57
N GLY A 27 0.00 0.73 -6.59
CA GLY A 27 1.05 0.17 -7.43
C GLY A 27 1.65 -1.11 -6.91
N LEU A 28 1.03 -1.73 -5.91
CA LEU A 28 1.55 -2.96 -5.28
C LEU A 28 0.80 -4.17 -5.84
N ASN A 29 1.31 -4.70 -6.94
CA ASN A 29 0.65 -5.81 -7.62
C ASN A 29 1.21 -7.17 -7.23
N LYS A 30 2.32 -7.22 -6.52
CA LYS A 30 2.98 -8.47 -6.17
C LYS A 30 3.44 -8.44 -4.73
N LEU A 31 3.61 -9.64 -4.16
CA LEU A 31 4.21 -9.77 -2.83
C LEU A 31 5.63 -9.19 -2.86
N ASN A 32 5.98 -8.47 -1.81
CA ASN A 32 7.27 -7.79 -1.67
C ASN A 32 7.49 -6.66 -2.68
N ALA A 33 6.45 -6.25 -3.41
CA ALA A 33 6.55 -5.07 -4.26
C ALA A 33 6.71 -3.83 -3.40
N THR A 34 7.58 -2.94 -3.84
CA THR A 34 7.86 -1.69 -3.13
C THR A 34 7.52 -0.51 -4.02
N LYS A 35 6.90 0.51 -3.44
CA LYS A 35 6.53 1.70 -4.18
C LYS A 35 6.72 2.94 -3.31
N GLU A 36 7.27 3.99 -3.88
CA GLU A 36 7.37 5.28 -3.23
C GLU A 36 6.20 6.15 -3.68
N VAL A 37 5.48 6.72 -2.73
CA VAL A 37 4.32 7.56 -3.03
C VAL A 37 4.35 8.81 -2.14
N GLU A 38 3.70 9.87 -2.61
CA GLU A 38 3.58 11.07 -1.80
C GLU A 38 2.60 10.83 -0.66
N ALA A 39 2.93 11.38 0.51
CA ALA A 39 2.10 11.21 1.71
C ALA A 39 0.92 12.19 1.69
N THR A 40 0.07 12.08 0.67
CA THR A 40 -1.14 12.88 0.59
C THR A 40 -2.22 12.27 1.48
N PRO A 41 -3.24 13.06 1.90
CA PRO A 41 -4.35 12.50 2.68
C PRO A 41 -5.03 11.33 1.98
N GLN A 42 -5.17 11.39 0.65
CA GLN A 42 -5.79 10.30 -0.10
C GLN A 42 -4.95 9.03 -0.03
N VAL A 43 -3.64 9.17 -0.22
CA VAL A 43 -2.72 8.03 -0.17
C VAL A 43 -2.67 7.45 1.24
N LEU A 44 -2.60 8.30 2.26
CA LEU A 44 -2.59 7.83 3.63
C LEU A 44 -3.89 7.09 3.98
N GLY A 45 -5.02 7.56 3.47
CA GLY A 45 -6.29 6.87 3.66
C GLY A 45 -6.31 5.48 3.03
N MET A 46 -5.74 5.34 1.83
CA MET A 46 -5.62 4.05 1.17
C MET A 46 -4.68 3.11 1.94
N ILE A 47 -3.55 3.64 2.40
CA ILE A 47 -2.58 2.84 3.16
C ILE A 47 -3.23 2.32 4.45
N ARG A 48 -4.01 3.13 5.13
CA ARG A 48 -4.68 2.72 6.37
C ARG A 48 -5.60 1.53 6.17
N LYS A 49 -6.21 1.41 5.00
CA LYS A 49 -7.09 0.27 4.70
C LYS A 49 -6.33 -1.03 4.53
N VAL A 50 -5.05 -0.96 4.20
CA VAL A 50 -4.24 -2.15 3.93
C VAL A 50 -2.98 -2.21 4.80
N THR A 51 -2.96 -1.51 5.94
CA THR A 51 -1.78 -1.49 6.81
C THR A 51 -1.37 -2.88 7.26
N HIS A 52 -2.33 -3.78 7.40
CA HIS A 52 -2.03 -5.16 7.79
C HIS A 52 -1.41 -5.99 6.66
N LEU A 53 -1.39 -5.45 5.46
CA LEU A 53 -0.82 -6.12 4.28
C LEU A 53 0.49 -5.48 3.83
N VAL A 54 0.78 -4.27 4.29
CA VAL A 54 1.94 -3.52 3.83
C VAL A 54 2.73 -2.96 5.00
N LYS A 55 4.00 -2.68 4.72
CA LYS A 55 4.88 -1.99 5.65
C LYS A 55 5.12 -0.59 5.10
N VAL A 56 5.00 0.42 5.95
CA VAL A 56 5.16 1.81 5.56
C VAL A 56 6.42 2.38 6.22
N GLU A 57 7.25 3.03 5.43
CA GLU A 57 8.45 3.69 5.92
C GLU A 57 8.48 5.12 5.40
N GLU A 58 8.85 6.06 6.25
CA GLU A 58 9.11 7.44 5.82
C GLU A 58 10.47 7.51 5.14
N ILE A 59 10.50 8.26 4.06
CA ILE A 59 11.74 8.51 3.32
C ILE A 59 12.29 9.88 3.71
#